data_d48ef94ebbf3d49dc2d97536ac321ca5
#
_entry.id   d48ef94ebbf3d49dc2d97536ac321ca5
#
_cell.length_a   1.000
_cell.length_b   1.000
_cell.length_c   1.000
_cell.angle_alpha   90.00
_cell.angle_beta   90.00
_cell.angle_gamma   90.00
#
_symmetry.space_group_name_H-M   'P 1'
#
loop_
_entity.id
_entity.type
_entity.pdbx_description
1 polymer ?
#
loop_
_entity_poly.entity_id
_entity_poly.type
_entity_poly.pdbx_seq_one_letter_code
_entity_poly.pdbx_strand_id
1 'polypeptide(L)'
;LGFMWAFTGKQLLFMGAEMGDEREWSEERGLDWDLVTDEQHGGGIQRLVRVLNRLYKDAPALWSQDTSETGFRWISSEDSQNNTFAFLRFAPSGDTVACVVNFAAVPHEGYRVGLPRTGRWREVLNTDSEMYGGSGVGNLGEVEAEAVPWHGLNASVSLRVPPLGAVWLRYEG
;
A
#
# COMPACT_ATOMS: atom_id res chain seq x y z
N LEU A 1 -8.09 1.04 1.30
CA LEU A 1 -7.73 -0.37 1.54
C LEU A 1 -6.21 -0.52 1.72
N GLY A 2 -5.38 -0.22 0.72
CA GLY A 2 -3.92 -0.43 0.80
C GLY A 2 -3.25 0.24 2.01
N PHE A 3 -3.66 1.44 2.39
CA PHE A 3 -3.20 2.09 3.63
C PHE A 3 -3.59 1.27 4.87
N MET A 4 -4.87 0.90 4.99
CA MET A 4 -5.38 0.20 6.18
C MET A 4 -4.71 -1.17 6.42
N TRP A 5 -4.40 -1.93 5.36
CA TRP A 5 -3.70 -3.21 5.50
C TRP A 5 -2.23 -3.07 5.89
N ALA A 6 -1.57 -1.97 5.48
CA ALA A 6 -0.16 -1.74 5.82
C ALA A 6 0.01 -1.04 7.18
N PHE A 7 -0.97 -0.25 7.61
CA PHE A 7 -0.90 0.47 8.88
C PHE A 7 -0.99 -0.47 10.09
N THR A 8 -0.56 0.01 11.26
CA THR A 8 -0.64 -0.77 12.50
C THR A 8 -2.09 -0.96 12.95
N GLY A 9 -2.37 -2.09 13.59
CA GLY A 9 -3.70 -2.42 14.10
C GLY A 9 -4.42 -3.47 13.24
N LYS A 10 -5.71 -3.62 13.48
CA LYS A 10 -6.53 -4.62 12.79
C LYS A 10 -7.32 -4.00 11.63
N GLN A 11 -7.40 -4.75 10.55
CA GLN A 11 -8.22 -4.38 9.40
C GLN A 11 -9.70 -4.53 9.75
N LEU A 12 -10.51 -3.57 9.30
CA LEU A 12 -11.96 -3.61 9.46
C LEU A 12 -12.61 -3.32 8.11
N LEU A 13 -13.36 -4.30 7.62
CA LEU A 13 -14.29 -4.12 6.50
C LEU A 13 -15.71 -4.21 7.02
N PHE A 14 -16.60 -3.49 6.38
CA PHE A 14 -18.02 -3.50 6.72
C PHE A 14 -18.86 -3.61 5.44
N MET A 15 -19.77 -4.58 5.43
CA MET A 15 -20.93 -4.73 4.55
C MET A 15 -20.76 -4.25 3.10
N GLY A 16 -19.96 -4.98 2.31
CA GLY A 16 -19.75 -4.67 0.89
C GLY A 16 -18.54 -3.81 0.58
N ALA A 17 -17.79 -3.33 1.59
CA ALA A 17 -16.55 -2.58 1.37
C ALA A 17 -15.49 -3.38 0.57
N GLU A 18 -15.51 -4.72 0.67
CA GLU A 18 -14.67 -5.63 -0.11
C GLU A 18 -15.04 -5.73 -1.58
N MET A 19 -16.19 -5.18 -1.97
CA MET A 19 -16.67 -5.11 -3.34
C MET A 19 -16.79 -3.66 -3.84
N GLY A 20 -16.45 -2.68 -2.98
CA GLY A 20 -16.60 -1.27 -3.32
C GLY A 20 -18.05 -0.83 -3.45
N ASP A 21 -18.98 -1.41 -2.69
CA ASP A 21 -20.37 -0.98 -2.71
C ASP A 21 -20.45 0.49 -2.27
N GLU A 22 -20.95 1.34 -3.17
CA GLU A 22 -21.09 2.78 -2.97
C GLU A 22 -22.41 3.14 -2.26
N ARG A 23 -23.29 2.17 -2.09
CA ARG A 23 -24.57 2.39 -1.42
C ARG A 23 -24.35 2.42 0.08
N GLU A 24 -25.09 3.30 0.74
CA GLU A 24 -25.15 3.28 2.19
C GLU A 24 -25.76 1.95 2.70
N TRP A 25 -25.17 1.40 3.75
CA TRP A 25 -25.66 0.17 4.36
C TRP A 25 -27.11 0.30 4.83
N SER A 26 -27.87 -0.78 4.71
CA SER A 26 -29.23 -0.90 5.20
C SER A 26 -29.52 -2.33 5.63
N GLU A 27 -30.17 -2.51 6.78
CA GLU A 27 -30.64 -3.81 7.26
C GLU A 27 -31.78 -4.39 6.43
N GLU A 28 -32.45 -3.56 5.61
CA GLU A 28 -33.59 -3.98 4.80
C GLU A 28 -33.17 -4.63 3.47
N ARG A 29 -31.90 -4.57 3.12
CA ARG A 29 -31.40 -5.12 1.85
C ARG A 29 -30.08 -5.86 2.01
N GLY A 30 -29.87 -6.90 1.18
CA GLY A 30 -28.60 -7.61 1.09
C GLY A 30 -27.52 -6.83 0.33
N LEU A 31 -26.31 -7.39 0.31
CA LEU A 31 -25.21 -6.90 -0.51
C LEU A 31 -25.54 -7.01 -1.99
N ASP A 32 -24.98 -6.10 -2.77
CA ASP A 32 -25.09 -6.13 -4.24
C ASP A 32 -24.03 -7.04 -4.85
N TRP A 33 -24.36 -8.31 -4.95
CA TRP A 33 -23.44 -9.30 -5.50
C TRP A 33 -23.17 -9.12 -7.00
N ASP A 34 -23.96 -8.34 -7.71
CA ASP A 34 -23.74 -8.04 -9.13
C ASP A 34 -22.50 -7.16 -9.32
N LEU A 35 -22.08 -6.40 -8.30
CA LEU A 35 -20.86 -5.60 -8.34
C LEU A 35 -19.62 -6.41 -8.67
N VAL A 36 -19.52 -7.66 -8.18
CA VAL A 36 -18.35 -8.51 -8.44
C VAL A 36 -18.27 -9.04 -9.86
N THR A 37 -19.35 -8.92 -10.64
CA THR A 37 -19.36 -9.29 -12.07
C THR A 37 -18.71 -8.22 -12.94
N ASP A 38 -18.63 -6.98 -12.46
CA ASP A 38 -17.85 -5.91 -13.10
C ASP A 38 -16.37 -6.06 -12.68
N GLU A 39 -15.58 -6.64 -13.58
CA GLU A 39 -14.16 -6.93 -13.33
C GLU A 39 -13.31 -5.66 -13.13
N GLN A 40 -13.74 -4.52 -13.63
CA GLN A 40 -13.02 -3.26 -13.51
C GLN A 40 -13.31 -2.51 -12.19
N HIS A 41 -14.48 -2.73 -11.61
CA HIS A 41 -14.89 -2.10 -10.36
C HIS A 41 -14.93 -3.12 -9.21
N GLY A 42 -16.10 -3.64 -8.89
CA GLY A 42 -16.29 -4.49 -7.72
C GLY A 42 -15.45 -5.76 -7.75
N GLY A 43 -15.31 -6.41 -8.90
CA GLY A 43 -14.43 -7.57 -9.10
C GLY A 43 -12.94 -7.21 -8.94
N GLY A 44 -12.52 -6.03 -9.40
CA GLY A 44 -11.18 -5.48 -9.20
C GLY A 44 -10.88 -5.23 -7.72
N ILE A 45 -11.80 -4.60 -7.00
CA ILE A 45 -11.67 -4.33 -5.55
C ILE A 45 -11.64 -5.63 -4.76
N GLN A 46 -12.50 -6.60 -5.07
CA GLN A 46 -12.49 -7.90 -4.41
C GLN A 46 -11.16 -8.63 -4.64
N ARG A 47 -10.61 -8.54 -5.87
CA ARG A 47 -9.29 -9.10 -6.19
C ARG A 47 -8.19 -8.43 -5.38
N LEU A 48 -8.23 -7.09 -5.25
CA LEU A 48 -7.32 -6.33 -4.41
C LEU A 48 -7.37 -6.80 -2.95
N VAL A 49 -8.56 -6.92 -2.35
CA VAL A 49 -8.74 -7.40 -0.97
C VAL A 49 -8.16 -8.81 -0.80
N ARG A 50 -8.36 -9.71 -1.78
CA ARG A 50 -7.77 -11.06 -1.74
C ARG A 50 -6.24 -11.01 -1.74
N VAL A 51 -5.64 -10.14 -2.56
CA VAL A 51 -4.19 -9.95 -2.61
C VAL A 51 -3.67 -9.32 -1.32
N LEU A 52 -4.35 -8.29 -0.78
CA LEU A 52 -4.01 -7.66 0.49
C LEU A 52 -4.00 -8.68 1.65
N ASN A 53 -5.02 -9.53 1.73
CA ASN A 53 -5.10 -10.59 2.74
C ASN A 53 -3.96 -11.61 2.61
N ARG A 54 -3.55 -11.95 1.38
CA ARG A 54 -2.42 -12.84 1.12
C ARG A 54 -1.10 -12.16 1.54
N LEU A 55 -0.84 -10.94 1.07
CA LEU A 55 0.36 -10.19 1.41
C LEU A 55 0.50 -9.97 2.92
N TYR A 56 -0.61 -9.67 3.60
CA TYR A 56 -0.62 -9.52 5.05
C TYR A 56 -0.16 -10.80 5.76
N LYS A 57 -0.63 -11.98 5.32
CA LYS A 57 -0.20 -13.27 5.89
C LYS A 57 1.26 -13.60 5.56
N ASP A 58 1.71 -13.28 4.35
CA ASP A 58 3.02 -13.65 3.83
C ASP A 58 4.16 -12.69 4.27
N ALA A 59 3.83 -11.51 4.79
CA ALA A 59 4.81 -10.51 5.24
C ALA A 59 4.73 -10.31 6.77
N PRO A 60 5.58 -10.97 7.56
CA PRO A 60 5.64 -10.80 9.02
C PRO A 60 5.81 -9.34 9.46
N ALA A 61 6.43 -8.49 8.64
CA ALA A 61 6.55 -7.06 8.90
C ALA A 61 5.20 -6.37 9.13
N LEU A 62 4.10 -6.88 8.53
CA LEU A 62 2.79 -6.23 8.60
C LEU A 62 1.99 -6.56 9.88
N TRP A 63 2.39 -7.61 10.65
CA TRP A 63 1.59 -8.07 11.78
C TRP A 63 2.37 -8.50 13.03
N SER A 64 3.65 -8.92 12.87
CA SER A 64 4.37 -9.55 14.00
C SER A 64 4.70 -8.60 15.15
N GLN A 65 4.71 -7.28 14.89
CA GLN A 65 5.02 -6.24 15.86
C GLN A 65 3.99 -5.09 15.84
N ASP A 66 2.71 -5.39 15.64
CA ASP A 66 1.66 -4.40 15.52
C ASP A 66 1.49 -3.49 16.75
N THR A 67 1.84 -3.99 17.94
CA THR A 67 1.72 -3.27 19.21
C THR A 67 3.06 -2.78 19.76
N SER A 68 4.14 -2.92 18.98
CA SER A 68 5.49 -2.53 19.36
C SER A 68 5.95 -1.31 18.57
N GLU A 69 6.59 -0.36 19.25
CA GLU A 69 7.22 0.81 18.60
C GLU A 69 8.30 0.41 17.59
N THR A 70 8.92 -0.77 17.77
CA THR A 70 9.93 -1.30 16.85
C THR A 70 9.35 -1.83 15.54
N GLY A 71 8.04 -2.06 15.47
CA GLY A 71 7.35 -2.56 14.29
C GLY A 71 6.95 -1.49 13.26
N PHE A 72 7.07 -0.20 13.62
CA PHE A 72 6.61 0.90 12.79
C PHE A 72 7.56 2.10 12.83
N ARG A 73 7.73 2.77 11.69
CA ARG A 73 8.44 4.04 11.61
C ARG A 73 7.89 4.90 10.48
N TRP A 74 7.53 6.14 10.76
CA TRP A 74 7.26 7.12 9.72
C TRP A 74 8.52 7.40 8.89
N ILE A 75 8.36 7.44 7.57
CA ILE A 75 9.33 8.00 6.63
C ILE A 75 8.99 9.48 6.42
N SER A 76 7.73 9.75 6.06
CA SER A 76 7.18 11.09 5.88
C SER A 76 5.71 11.09 6.28
N SER A 77 5.34 11.98 7.20
CA SER A 77 3.95 12.16 7.68
C SER A 77 3.44 13.59 7.48
N GLU A 78 4.27 14.49 6.96
CA GLU A 78 3.99 15.93 6.93
C GLU A 78 3.98 16.52 5.51
N ASP A 79 4.03 15.68 4.48
CA ASP A 79 4.03 16.14 3.08
C ASP A 79 2.61 16.48 2.61
N SER A 80 2.07 17.54 3.18
CA SER A 80 0.72 18.04 2.85
C SER A 80 0.65 18.64 1.43
N GLN A 81 1.75 19.09 0.86
CA GLN A 81 1.78 19.66 -0.50
C GLN A 81 1.53 18.56 -1.55
N ASN A 82 2.10 17.38 -1.35
CA ASN A 82 1.89 16.23 -2.21
C ASN A 82 0.72 15.35 -1.77
N ASN A 83 0.14 15.62 -0.60
CA ASN A 83 -0.90 14.80 0.03
C ASN A 83 -0.50 13.33 0.13
N THR A 84 0.74 13.08 0.56
CA THR A 84 1.35 11.74 0.66
C THR A 84 1.73 11.39 2.08
N PHE A 85 1.64 10.09 2.39
CA PHE A 85 2.24 9.48 3.58
C PHE A 85 3.19 8.36 3.17
N ALA A 86 4.29 8.22 3.92
CA ALA A 86 5.19 7.09 3.76
C ALA A 86 5.64 6.57 5.13
N PHE A 87 5.66 5.24 5.28
CA PHE A 87 6.08 4.59 6.52
C PHE A 87 6.70 3.21 6.26
N LEU A 88 7.41 2.72 7.27
CA LEU A 88 8.05 1.40 7.29
C LEU A 88 7.35 0.49 8.28
N ARG A 89 7.30 -0.78 7.93
CA ARG A 89 6.92 -1.89 8.81
C ARG A 89 8.10 -2.85 8.93
N PHE A 90 8.30 -3.37 10.12
CA PHE A 90 9.43 -4.25 10.44
C PHE A 90 8.97 -5.52 11.15
N ALA A 91 9.71 -6.60 10.91
CA ALA A 91 9.61 -7.83 11.71
C ALA A 91 10.96 -8.14 12.38
N PRO A 92 10.97 -8.89 13.51
CA PRO A 92 12.20 -9.35 14.14
C PRO A 92 13.08 -10.22 13.23
N SER A 93 12.47 -10.86 12.24
CA SER A 93 13.18 -11.65 11.20
C SER A 93 14.00 -10.81 10.22
N GLY A 94 13.85 -9.46 10.26
CA GLY A 94 14.46 -8.54 9.29
C GLY A 94 13.59 -8.25 8.07
N ASP A 95 12.42 -8.90 7.93
CA ASP A 95 11.45 -8.55 6.89
C ASP A 95 11.03 -7.09 7.04
N THR A 96 11.05 -6.36 5.94
CA THR A 96 10.81 -4.91 5.93
C THR A 96 9.94 -4.54 4.75
N VAL A 97 8.86 -3.81 5.02
CA VAL A 97 7.95 -3.27 4.02
C VAL A 97 7.90 -1.75 4.15
N ALA A 98 8.07 -1.04 3.05
CA ALA A 98 7.80 0.39 2.93
C ALA A 98 6.44 0.58 2.24
N CYS A 99 5.58 1.40 2.81
CA CYS A 99 4.30 1.78 2.22
C CYS A 99 4.33 3.26 1.88
N VAL A 100 3.98 3.60 0.64
CA VAL A 100 3.85 4.98 0.17
C VAL A 100 2.42 5.14 -0.35
N VAL A 101 1.71 6.14 0.15
CA VAL A 101 0.30 6.40 -0.18
C VAL A 101 0.15 7.81 -0.69
N ASN A 102 -0.52 7.95 -1.81
CA ASN A 102 -0.91 9.23 -2.40
C ASN A 102 -2.43 9.40 -2.30
N PHE A 103 -2.87 10.43 -1.61
CA PHE A 103 -4.28 10.83 -1.51
C PHE A 103 -4.67 11.94 -2.50
N ALA A 104 -3.72 12.38 -3.35
CA ALA A 104 -4.04 13.29 -4.45
C ALA A 104 -4.55 12.54 -5.67
N ALA A 105 -5.42 13.18 -6.45
CA ALA A 105 -5.95 12.62 -7.70
C ALA A 105 -4.97 12.73 -8.90
N VAL A 106 -3.72 13.10 -8.63
CA VAL A 106 -2.65 13.21 -9.63
C VAL A 106 -1.50 12.29 -9.24
N PRO A 107 -0.85 11.63 -10.20
CA PRO A 107 0.33 10.82 -9.92
C PRO A 107 1.51 11.72 -9.55
N HIS A 108 2.45 11.20 -8.78
CA HIS A 108 3.74 11.86 -8.53
C HIS A 108 4.84 11.11 -9.29
N GLU A 109 5.47 11.83 -10.23
CA GLU A 109 6.62 11.32 -10.98
C GLU A 109 7.91 11.68 -10.24
N GLY A 110 8.80 10.70 -10.06
CA GLY A 110 10.08 10.94 -9.41
C GLY A 110 10.01 11.29 -7.92
N TYR A 111 8.97 10.85 -7.22
CA TYR A 111 8.80 11.09 -5.79
C TYR A 111 9.88 10.33 -5.00
N ARG A 112 10.78 11.07 -4.34
CA ARG A 112 11.89 10.46 -3.60
C ARG A 112 11.48 10.08 -2.19
N VAL A 113 11.68 8.80 -1.85
CA VAL A 113 11.36 8.22 -0.54
C VAL A 113 12.62 7.68 0.10
N GLY A 114 12.86 8.01 1.38
CA GLY A 114 13.94 7.43 2.17
C GLY A 114 13.67 5.95 2.49
N LEU A 115 14.73 5.14 2.44
CA LEU A 115 14.69 3.72 2.77
C LEU A 115 15.84 3.37 3.72
N PRO A 116 15.69 2.33 4.57
CA PRO A 116 16.72 1.98 5.55
C PRO A 116 17.96 1.32 4.94
N ARG A 117 17.83 0.73 3.73
CA ARG A 117 18.88 -0.05 3.07
C ARG A 117 18.92 0.25 1.58
N THR A 118 20.11 0.24 1.01
CA THR A 118 20.35 0.20 -0.44
C THR A 118 20.01 -1.19 -0.99
N GLY A 119 19.91 -1.30 -2.31
CA GLY A 119 19.64 -2.56 -3.00
C GLY A 119 18.20 -2.69 -3.48
N ARG A 120 17.82 -3.90 -3.81
CA ARG A 120 16.57 -4.18 -4.49
C ARG A 120 15.37 -4.20 -3.55
N TRP A 121 14.35 -3.45 -3.94
CA TRP A 121 13.03 -3.42 -3.29
C TRP A 121 11.97 -3.80 -4.31
N ARG A 122 11.30 -4.89 -4.04
CA ARG A 122 10.21 -5.37 -4.90
C ARG A 122 8.92 -4.61 -4.62
N GLU A 123 8.27 -4.11 -5.66
CA GLU A 123 6.90 -3.59 -5.60
C GLU A 123 5.93 -4.78 -5.45
N VAL A 124 5.58 -5.12 -4.21
CA VAL A 124 4.70 -6.27 -3.91
C VAL A 124 3.22 -5.92 -4.00
N LEU A 125 2.90 -4.63 -3.97
CA LEU A 125 1.56 -4.11 -4.19
C LEU A 125 1.62 -2.76 -4.89
N ASN A 126 0.75 -2.60 -5.87
CA ASN A 126 0.37 -1.33 -6.46
C ASN A 126 -1.15 -1.34 -6.61
N THR A 127 -1.86 -0.52 -5.82
CA THR A 127 -3.33 -0.52 -5.81
C THR A 127 -3.95 0.07 -7.09
N ASP A 128 -3.14 0.77 -7.90
CA ASP A 128 -3.54 1.34 -9.19
C ASP A 128 -3.23 0.40 -10.38
N SER A 129 -2.86 -0.85 -10.11
CA SER A 129 -2.67 -1.84 -11.17
C SER A 129 -3.95 -2.06 -11.96
N GLU A 130 -3.82 -2.21 -13.29
CA GLU A 130 -4.92 -2.51 -14.20
C GLU A 130 -5.71 -3.77 -13.78
N MET A 131 -5.04 -4.73 -13.12
CA MET A 131 -5.70 -5.93 -12.60
C MET A 131 -6.74 -5.65 -11.51
N TYR A 132 -6.74 -4.46 -10.93
CA TYR A 132 -7.72 -3.99 -9.94
C TYR A 132 -8.65 -2.91 -10.49
N GLY A 133 -8.56 -2.62 -11.80
CA GLY A 133 -9.31 -1.54 -12.45
C GLY A 133 -8.62 -0.17 -12.37
N GLY A 134 -7.34 -0.13 -11.98
CA GLY A 134 -6.55 1.10 -11.92
C GLY A 134 -5.98 1.53 -13.27
N SER A 135 -5.25 2.65 -13.27
CA SER A 135 -4.67 3.25 -14.47
C SER A 135 -3.29 2.68 -14.87
N GLY A 136 -2.71 1.82 -14.03
CA GLY A 136 -1.42 1.17 -14.28
C GLY A 136 -0.19 2.04 -14.01
N VAL A 137 -0.33 3.15 -13.28
CA VAL A 137 0.82 3.95 -12.85
C VAL A 137 1.58 3.23 -11.75
N GLY A 138 2.87 2.91 -11.96
CA GLY A 138 3.68 2.16 -11.00
C GLY A 138 5.13 2.01 -11.42
N ASN A 139 5.87 1.11 -10.77
CA ASN A 139 7.32 0.98 -10.86
C ASN A 139 7.80 -0.32 -11.53
N LEU A 140 6.93 -0.97 -12.30
CA LEU A 140 7.26 -2.17 -13.08
C LEU A 140 7.73 -3.38 -12.24
N GLY A 141 7.31 -3.44 -10.97
CA GLY A 141 7.52 -4.59 -10.10
C GLY A 141 8.73 -4.52 -9.17
N GLU A 142 9.73 -3.67 -9.44
CA GLU A 142 10.88 -3.49 -8.54
C GLU A 142 11.54 -2.13 -8.72
N VAL A 143 12.30 -1.73 -7.70
CA VAL A 143 13.11 -0.51 -7.71
C VAL A 143 14.43 -0.75 -7.00
N GLU A 144 15.47 0.01 -7.39
CA GLU A 144 16.79 -0.04 -6.77
C GLU A 144 17.00 1.18 -5.88
N ALA A 145 17.23 0.96 -4.58
CA ALA A 145 17.52 2.02 -3.63
C ALA A 145 19.01 2.36 -3.64
N GLU A 146 19.29 3.65 -3.78
CA GLU A 146 20.64 4.22 -3.86
C GLU A 146 21.13 4.68 -2.49
N ALA A 147 22.48 4.78 -2.31
CA ALA A 147 23.12 5.33 -1.11
C ALA A 147 23.00 6.87 -1.06
N VAL A 148 21.80 7.39 -1.23
CA VAL A 148 21.46 8.80 -1.16
C VAL A 148 20.60 9.04 0.07
N PRO A 149 21.08 9.69 1.15
CA PRO A 149 20.29 9.94 2.35
C PRO A 149 19.05 10.80 2.06
N TRP A 150 17.90 10.37 2.59
CA TRP A 150 16.63 11.09 2.47
C TRP A 150 15.70 10.76 3.64
N HIS A 151 14.87 11.69 4.07
CA HIS A 151 13.93 11.53 5.19
C HIS A 151 14.58 10.97 6.49
N GLY A 152 15.86 11.33 6.75
CA GLY A 152 16.59 10.82 7.91
C GLY A 152 16.94 9.31 7.84
N LEU A 153 16.95 8.73 6.64
CA LEU A 153 17.38 7.37 6.33
C LEU A 153 18.61 7.40 5.42
N ASN A 154 19.40 6.31 5.42
CA ASN A 154 20.71 6.27 4.75
C ASN A 154 20.62 6.01 3.25
N ALA A 155 19.49 5.51 2.77
CA ALA A 155 19.25 5.23 1.37
C ALA A 155 17.95 5.89 0.90
N SER A 156 17.71 5.93 -0.38
CA SER A 156 16.46 6.42 -0.96
C SER A 156 16.22 5.86 -2.35
N VAL A 157 14.98 5.98 -2.79
CA VAL A 157 14.56 5.60 -4.15
C VAL A 157 13.64 6.67 -4.72
N SER A 158 13.67 6.85 -6.03
CA SER A 158 12.75 7.70 -6.78
C SER A 158 11.63 6.83 -7.35
N LEU A 159 10.38 7.15 -7.04
CA LEU A 159 9.20 6.37 -7.36
C LEU A 159 8.23 7.12 -8.27
N ARG A 160 7.47 6.35 -9.05
CA ARG A 160 6.17 6.78 -9.55
C ARG A 160 5.12 6.36 -8.53
N VAL A 161 4.41 7.34 -7.93
CA VAL A 161 3.36 7.06 -6.95
C VAL A 161 2.01 7.31 -7.62
N PRO A 162 1.14 6.29 -7.71
CA PRO A 162 -0.12 6.40 -8.43
C PRO A 162 -1.08 7.40 -7.79
N PRO A 163 -2.05 7.95 -8.54
CA PRO A 163 -3.09 8.81 -7.99
C PRO A 163 -4.03 8.00 -7.09
N LEU A 164 -4.47 8.56 -5.98
CA LEU A 164 -5.41 7.93 -5.02
C LEU A 164 -5.04 6.48 -4.66
N GLY A 165 -3.74 6.18 -4.68
CA GLY A 165 -3.22 4.82 -4.61
C GLY A 165 -2.14 4.62 -3.56
N ALA A 166 -1.77 3.35 -3.38
CA ALA A 166 -0.70 2.92 -2.50
C ALA A 166 0.26 1.97 -3.22
N VAL A 167 1.56 2.14 -2.94
CA VAL A 167 2.62 1.23 -3.37
C VAL A 167 3.29 0.64 -2.13
N TRP A 168 3.48 -0.68 -2.12
CA TRP A 168 4.26 -1.35 -1.09
C TRP A 168 5.53 -1.93 -1.71
N LEU A 169 6.64 -1.57 -1.09
CA LEU A 169 7.96 -2.08 -1.44
C LEU A 169 8.45 -3.01 -0.34
N ARG A 170 8.89 -4.22 -0.70
CA ARG A 170 9.48 -5.19 0.23
C ARG A 170 10.94 -5.39 -0.11
N TYR A 171 11.80 -5.33 0.91
CA TYR A 171 13.23 -5.53 0.74
C TYR A 171 13.56 -6.98 0.36
N GLU A 172 14.39 -7.16 -0.68
CA GLU A 172 14.84 -8.50 -1.15
C GLU A 172 16.37 -8.68 -1.14
N GLY A 173 17.16 -7.63 -0.85
CA GLY A 173 18.61 -7.70 -0.78
C GLY A 173 19.33 -6.79 -1.76
#